data_cf412647f486e02b20fc835944a11890
#
_entry.id   cf412647f486e02b20fc835944a11890
#
_cell.length_a   1.000
_cell.length_b   1.000
_cell.length_c   1.000
_cell.angle_alpha   90.00
_cell.angle_beta   90.00
_cell.angle_gamma   90.00
#
_symmetry.space_group_name_H-M   'P 1'
#
loop_
_entity.id
_entity.type
_entity.pdbx_description
1 polymer ?
#
loop_
_entity_poly.entity_id
_entity_poly.type
_entity_poly.pdbx_seq_one_letter_code
_entity_poly.pdbx_strand_id
1 'polypeptide(L)'
;MKPLIIIDFDSTFIVDETLDFMAKNLHRNVQIEIKKITDKAMNGELDFKSALIERTRKLKIHKSELFNIIESLKKRVSPSFISNKKYINSISENIFIISGGFKEIIIPIVRDYGIKQSHVYGNEFIFDDDGMISGINEKLEMSQSDGKNRILETFDLSKGAYVVGDGITDLKMKKVSGIKSFICYVENINRPEISKKADFIASNFNEVIKIISHP
;
A
#
# COMPACT_ATOMS: atom_id res chain seq x y z
N MET A 1 -11.45 22.98 -5.54
CA MET A 1 -10.74 21.69 -5.67
C MET A 1 -11.36 20.72 -4.70
N LYS A 2 -11.40 19.43 -5.03
CA LYS A 2 -11.93 18.35 -4.18
C LYS A 2 -10.89 17.95 -3.09
N PRO A 3 -11.29 17.34 -1.97
CA PRO A 3 -10.34 16.80 -1.00
C PRO A 3 -9.47 15.71 -1.64
N LEU A 4 -8.30 15.48 -1.08
CA LEU A 4 -7.42 14.39 -1.51
C LEU A 4 -7.92 13.05 -0.97
N ILE A 5 -7.61 11.98 -1.67
CA ILE A 5 -7.90 10.60 -1.28
C ILE A 5 -6.57 9.86 -1.26
N ILE A 6 -6.13 9.53 -0.07
CA ILE A 6 -4.90 8.78 0.17
C ILE A 6 -5.27 7.32 0.31
N ILE A 7 -4.77 6.47 -0.55
CA ILE A 7 -5.13 5.05 -0.59
C ILE A 7 -3.88 4.21 -0.35
N ASP A 8 -3.97 3.24 0.56
CA ASP A 8 -2.95 2.19 0.67
C ASP A 8 -3.04 1.20 -0.49
N PHE A 9 -1.99 0.44 -0.72
CA PHE A 9 -1.92 -0.47 -1.85
C PHE A 9 -2.18 -1.93 -1.45
N ASP A 10 -1.33 -2.49 -0.59
CA ASP A 10 -1.43 -3.89 -0.15
C ASP A 10 -2.70 -4.10 0.68
N SER A 11 -3.40 -5.21 0.49
CA SER A 11 -4.67 -5.55 1.15
C SER A 11 -5.78 -4.48 1.02
N THR A 12 -5.54 -3.38 0.28
CA THR A 12 -6.50 -2.30 0.02
C THR A 12 -6.78 -2.15 -1.46
N PHE A 13 -5.85 -1.58 -2.26
CA PHE A 13 -6.02 -1.45 -3.72
C PHE A 13 -5.93 -2.82 -4.41
N ILE A 14 -5.04 -3.69 -3.94
CA ILE A 14 -4.96 -5.12 -4.32
C ILE A 14 -5.38 -6.01 -3.16
N VAL A 15 -5.77 -7.25 -3.48
CA VAL A 15 -6.23 -8.25 -2.50
C VAL A 15 -5.09 -8.78 -1.64
N ASP A 16 -3.89 -8.89 -2.21
CA ASP A 16 -2.75 -9.56 -1.57
C ASP A 16 -1.80 -8.56 -0.88
N GLU A 17 -0.96 -9.09 0.02
CA GLU A 17 0.29 -8.47 0.45
C GLU A 17 1.34 -8.75 -0.64
N THR A 18 1.93 -7.71 -1.23
CA THR A 18 2.83 -7.84 -2.39
C THR A 18 4.02 -8.76 -2.11
N LEU A 19 4.73 -8.59 -0.98
CA LEU A 19 5.89 -9.42 -0.67
C LEU A 19 5.52 -10.88 -0.43
N ASP A 20 4.37 -11.15 0.19
CA ASP A 20 3.88 -12.50 0.39
C ASP A 20 3.46 -13.14 -0.94
N PHE A 21 2.85 -12.35 -1.84
CA PHE A 21 2.55 -12.80 -3.20
C PHE A 21 3.82 -13.16 -3.98
N MET A 22 4.83 -12.29 -3.94
CA MET A 22 6.13 -12.55 -4.59
C MET A 22 6.80 -13.81 -4.05
N ALA A 23 6.65 -14.09 -2.75
CA ALA A 23 7.22 -15.28 -2.14
C ALA A 23 6.53 -16.59 -2.54
N LYS A 24 5.29 -16.58 -3.07
CA LYS A 24 4.52 -17.81 -3.38
C LYS A 24 5.24 -18.77 -4.34
N ASN A 25 6.08 -18.25 -5.23
CA ASN A 25 6.82 -19.05 -6.20
C ASN A 25 8.23 -19.44 -5.73
N LEU A 26 8.63 -19.03 -4.53
CA LEU A 26 9.92 -19.37 -3.95
C LEU A 26 9.87 -20.73 -3.26
N HIS A 27 11.06 -21.27 -2.92
CA HIS A 27 11.14 -22.51 -2.16
C HIS A 27 10.36 -22.40 -0.84
N ARG A 28 9.65 -23.47 -0.45
CA ARG A 28 8.73 -23.49 0.71
C ARG A 28 9.37 -22.98 2.01
N ASN A 29 10.65 -23.28 2.25
CA ASN A 29 11.35 -22.79 3.44
C ASN A 29 11.42 -21.25 3.46
N VAL A 30 11.67 -20.61 2.32
CA VAL A 30 11.71 -19.14 2.21
C VAL A 30 10.33 -18.54 2.46
N GLN A 31 9.26 -19.15 1.94
CA GLN A 31 7.89 -18.72 2.22
C GLN A 31 7.60 -18.74 3.73
N ILE A 32 7.99 -19.84 4.43
CA ILE A 32 7.81 -19.99 5.87
C ILE A 32 8.60 -18.92 6.63
N GLU A 33 9.83 -18.63 6.23
CA GLU A 33 10.66 -17.61 6.85
C GLU A 33 10.09 -16.21 6.68
N ILE A 34 9.66 -15.85 5.45
CA ILE A 34 9.01 -14.56 5.19
C ILE A 34 7.75 -14.41 6.04
N LYS A 35 6.91 -15.44 6.08
CA LYS A 35 5.71 -15.43 6.93
C LYS A 35 6.03 -15.23 8.41
N LYS A 36 7.05 -15.91 8.96
CA LYS A 36 7.47 -15.71 10.36
C LYS A 36 7.91 -14.27 10.63
N ILE A 37 8.60 -13.62 9.67
CA ILE A 37 9.00 -12.22 9.82
C ILE A 37 7.77 -11.32 9.81
N THR A 38 6.81 -11.58 8.91
CA THR A 38 5.53 -10.87 8.86
C THR A 38 4.77 -10.99 10.18
N ASP A 39 4.64 -12.22 10.71
CA ASP A 39 3.94 -12.49 11.98
C ASP A 39 4.60 -11.73 13.15
N LYS A 40 5.94 -11.74 13.24
CA LYS A 40 6.69 -10.98 14.27
C LYS A 40 6.44 -9.48 14.18
N ALA A 41 6.44 -8.92 12.96
CA ALA A 41 6.16 -7.50 12.76
C ALA A 41 4.72 -7.15 13.17
N MET A 42 3.75 -7.99 12.81
CA MET A 42 2.34 -7.79 13.20
C MET A 42 2.12 -7.88 14.71
N ASN A 43 2.89 -8.71 15.41
CA ASN A 43 2.84 -8.84 16.86
C ASN A 43 3.63 -7.74 17.60
N GLY A 44 4.32 -6.84 16.85
CA GLY A 44 5.15 -5.79 17.45
C GLY A 44 6.50 -6.27 18.00
N GLU A 45 6.91 -7.51 17.70
CA GLU A 45 8.19 -8.10 18.10
C GLU A 45 9.35 -7.66 17.20
N LEU A 46 9.02 -7.16 16.00
CA LEU A 46 9.96 -6.63 15.01
C LEU A 46 9.41 -5.33 14.45
N ASP A 47 10.26 -4.30 14.36
CA ASP A 47 9.83 -3.02 13.78
C ASP A 47 9.62 -3.14 12.25
N PHE A 48 8.83 -2.20 11.71
CA PHE A 48 8.45 -2.20 10.28
C PHE A 48 9.67 -2.22 9.35
N LYS A 49 10.67 -1.35 9.61
CA LYS A 49 11.84 -1.21 8.75
C LYS A 49 12.66 -2.51 8.73
N SER A 50 12.94 -3.07 9.89
CA SER A 50 13.70 -4.33 10.01
C SER A 50 12.97 -5.47 9.30
N ALA A 51 11.66 -5.59 9.51
CA ALA A 51 10.84 -6.60 8.86
C ALA A 51 10.84 -6.44 7.32
N LEU A 52 10.76 -5.22 6.82
CA LEU A 52 10.77 -4.93 5.39
C LEU A 52 12.12 -5.34 4.76
N ILE A 53 13.24 -4.95 5.38
CA ILE A 53 14.59 -5.29 4.92
C ILE A 53 14.79 -6.81 4.93
N GLU A 54 14.45 -7.48 6.03
CA GLU A 54 14.65 -8.93 6.15
C GLU A 54 13.83 -9.71 5.12
N ARG A 55 12.56 -9.38 4.93
CA ARG A 55 11.70 -10.02 3.93
C ARG A 55 12.23 -9.81 2.52
N THR A 56 12.61 -8.57 2.17
CA THR A 56 13.09 -8.22 0.84
C THR A 56 14.38 -8.97 0.49
N ARG A 57 15.34 -9.07 1.42
CA ARG A 57 16.59 -9.82 1.22
C ARG A 57 16.39 -11.32 0.96
N LYS A 58 15.27 -11.88 1.44
CA LYS A 58 14.93 -13.30 1.24
C LYS A 58 14.27 -13.59 -0.10
N LEU A 59 13.75 -12.58 -0.81
CA LEU A 59 12.99 -12.80 -2.04
C LEU A 59 13.81 -13.45 -3.16
N LYS A 60 15.09 -13.09 -3.31
CA LYS A 60 15.98 -13.67 -4.36
C LYS A 60 15.30 -13.78 -5.73
N ILE A 61 14.64 -12.68 -6.16
CA ILE A 61 13.94 -12.56 -7.43
C ILE A 61 14.74 -11.65 -8.34
N HIS A 62 14.91 -12.06 -9.60
CA HIS A 62 15.59 -11.25 -10.61
C HIS A 62 14.64 -10.18 -11.18
N LYS A 63 15.16 -9.00 -11.51
CA LYS A 63 14.36 -7.88 -12.05
C LYS A 63 13.52 -8.23 -13.28
N SER A 64 13.99 -9.17 -14.11
CA SER A 64 13.20 -9.63 -15.29
C SER A 64 11.92 -10.38 -14.93
N GLU A 65 11.81 -10.92 -13.72
CA GLU A 65 10.61 -11.61 -13.24
C GLU A 65 9.50 -10.64 -12.81
N LEU A 66 9.86 -9.37 -12.51
CA LEU A 66 8.91 -8.37 -12.04
C LEU A 66 7.78 -8.16 -13.04
N PHE A 67 8.03 -8.24 -14.33
CA PHE A 67 6.99 -8.10 -15.35
C PHE A 67 5.88 -9.14 -15.17
N ASN A 68 6.23 -10.41 -15.02
CA ASN A 68 5.25 -11.49 -14.84
C ASN A 68 4.51 -11.39 -13.49
N ILE A 69 5.23 -10.94 -12.45
CA ILE A 69 4.64 -10.69 -11.13
C ILE A 69 3.60 -9.56 -11.23
N ILE A 70 3.94 -8.45 -11.88
CA ILE A 70 3.03 -7.31 -12.10
C ILE A 70 1.78 -7.73 -12.88
N GLU A 71 1.93 -8.45 -14.00
CA GLU A 71 0.79 -8.92 -14.80
C GLU A 71 -0.11 -9.88 -14.00
N SER A 72 0.47 -10.64 -13.09
CA SER A 72 -0.29 -11.49 -12.18
C SER A 72 -1.02 -10.67 -11.10
N LEU A 73 -0.36 -9.67 -10.53
CA LEU A 73 -0.94 -8.77 -9.52
C LEU A 73 -2.01 -7.84 -10.10
N LYS A 74 -1.94 -7.45 -11.37
CA LYS A 74 -3.02 -6.71 -12.07
C LYS A 74 -4.36 -7.44 -12.00
N LYS A 75 -4.34 -8.78 -12.00
CA LYS A 75 -5.54 -9.62 -11.86
C LYS A 75 -6.03 -9.72 -10.40
N ARG A 76 -5.27 -9.16 -9.48
CA ARG A 76 -5.52 -9.17 -8.04
C ARG A 76 -5.93 -7.79 -7.48
N VAL A 77 -6.26 -6.85 -8.35
CA VAL A 77 -6.88 -5.59 -7.92
C VAL A 77 -8.24 -5.91 -7.29
N SER A 78 -8.57 -5.22 -6.20
CA SER A 78 -9.81 -5.45 -5.45
C SER A 78 -11.03 -5.27 -6.34
N PRO A 79 -12.03 -6.14 -6.26
CA PRO A 79 -13.18 -6.17 -7.18
C PRO A 79 -13.89 -4.83 -7.32
N SER A 80 -14.05 -4.10 -6.21
CA SER A 80 -14.73 -2.81 -6.25
C SER A 80 -13.88 -1.70 -6.89
N PHE A 81 -12.56 -1.76 -6.84
CA PHE A 81 -11.68 -0.86 -7.61
C PHE A 81 -11.79 -1.17 -9.10
N ILE A 82 -11.83 -2.44 -9.50
CA ILE A 82 -12.04 -2.85 -10.90
C ILE A 82 -13.37 -2.28 -11.41
N SER A 83 -14.45 -2.45 -10.66
CA SER A 83 -15.80 -1.98 -11.04
C SER A 83 -15.86 -0.46 -11.17
N ASN A 84 -15.06 0.27 -10.38
CA ASN A 84 -15.03 1.73 -10.36
C ASN A 84 -13.88 2.34 -11.19
N LYS A 85 -13.21 1.57 -12.04
CA LYS A 85 -12.03 2.03 -12.79
C LYS A 85 -12.25 3.36 -13.53
N LYS A 86 -13.39 3.52 -14.20
CA LYS A 86 -13.74 4.76 -14.93
C LYS A 86 -13.88 5.95 -13.98
N TYR A 87 -14.52 5.76 -12.83
CA TYR A 87 -14.68 6.81 -11.83
C TYR A 87 -13.32 7.20 -11.23
N ILE A 88 -12.50 6.22 -10.83
CA ILE A 88 -11.15 6.44 -10.31
C ILE A 88 -10.32 7.26 -11.30
N ASN A 89 -10.34 6.87 -12.57
CA ASN A 89 -9.64 7.61 -13.64
C ASN A 89 -10.11 9.07 -13.71
N SER A 90 -11.41 9.33 -13.60
CA SER A 90 -11.98 10.69 -13.67
C SER A 90 -11.60 11.60 -12.49
N ILE A 91 -11.14 11.03 -11.37
CA ILE A 91 -10.73 11.76 -10.17
C ILE A 91 -9.25 11.51 -9.80
N SER A 92 -8.49 10.89 -10.69
CA SER A 92 -7.11 10.42 -10.42
C SER A 92 -6.15 11.54 -10.00
N GLU A 93 -6.42 12.79 -10.41
CA GLU A 93 -5.65 13.96 -9.95
C GLU A 93 -5.78 14.23 -8.45
N ASN A 94 -6.80 13.68 -7.78
CA ASN A 94 -7.00 13.81 -6.34
C ASN A 94 -6.62 12.55 -5.57
N ILE A 95 -6.21 11.47 -6.27
CA ILE A 95 -5.84 10.19 -5.65
C ILE A 95 -4.33 10.09 -5.54
N PHE A 96 -3.87 9.72 -4.35
CA PHE A 96 -2.48 9.41 -4.06
C PHE A 96 -2.38 8.01 -3.43
N ILE A 97 -1.37 7.26 -3.85
CA ILE A 97 -1.05 5.97 -3.25
C ILE A 97 0.12 6.19 -2.29
N ILE A 98 -0.08 5.88 -1.01
CA ILE A 98 0.98 5.93 0.01
C ILE A 98 1.06 4.55 0.68
N SER A 99 2.06 3.76 0.30
CA SER A 99 2.16 2.34 0.67
C SER A 99 3.54 1.93 1.14
N GLY A 100 3.61 1.00 2.07
CA GLY A 100 4.84 0.29 2.42
C GLY A 100 5.38 -0.62 1.32
N GLY A 101 4.62 -0.84 0.24
CA GLY A 101 5.02 -1.61 -0.94
C GLY A 101 6.04 -0.89 -1.83
N PHE A 102 6.29 -1.45 -3.00
CA PHE A 102 7.38 -1.05 -3.90
C PHE A 102 6.86 -0.37 -5.17
N LYS A 103 7.44 0.78 -5.51
CA LYS A 103 7.07 1.59 -6.68
C LYS A 103 7.14 0.80 -7.98
N GLU A 104 8.11 -0.10 -8.12
CA GLU A 104 8.29 -0.95 -9.30
C GLU A 104 7.08 -1.84 -9.56
N ILE A 105 6.34 -2.19 -8.51
CA ILE A 105 5.10 -3.00 -8.58
C ILE A 105 3.87 -2.08 -8.65
N ILE A 106 3.80 -1.07 -7.80
CA ILE A 106 2.61 -0.21 -7.62
C ILE A 106 2.34 0.59 -8.89
N ILE A 107 3.36 1.30 -9.41
CA ILE A 107 3.20 2.26 -10.52
C ILE A 107 2.58 1.62 -11.77
N PRO A 108 3.04 0.46 -12.28
CA PRO A 108 2.46 -0.17 -13.45
C PRO A 108 1.00 -0.58 -13.29
N ILE A 109 0.59 -0.90 -12.05
CA ILE A 109 -0.78 -1.33 -11.75
C ILE A 109 -1.72 -0.13 -11.67
N VAL A 110 -1.38 0.89 -10.87
CA VAL A 110 -2.26 2.04 -10.64
C VAL A 110 -2.33 2.97 -11.84
N ARG A 111 -1.32 2.98 -12.72
CA ARG A 111 -1.33 3.69 -13.99
C ARG A 111 -2.50 3.27 -14.88
N ASP A 112 -2.92 2.01 -14.83
CA ASP A 112 -4.08 1.50 -15.57
C ASP A 112 -5.40 2.14 -15.09
N TYR A 113 -5.37 2.84 -13.94
CA TYR A 113 -6.47 3.59 -13.32
C TYR A 113 -6.31 5.12 -13.47
N GLY A 114 -5.35 5.58 -14.29
CA GLY A 114 -5.08 7.00 -14.53
C GLY A 114 -4.26 7.68 -13.43
N ILE A 115 -3.81 6.95 -12.41
CA ILE A 115 -3.01 7.52 -11.31
C ILE A 115 -1.57 7.71 -11.80
N LYS A 116 -1.06 8.93 -11.69
CA LYS A 116 0.28 9.30 -12.15
C LYS A 116 1.38 8.72 -11.24
N GLN A 117 2.55 8.45 -11.81
CA GLN A 117 3.73 8.05 -11.04
C GLN A 117 4.09 9.05 -9.94
N SER A 118 3.93 10.36 -10.18
CA SER A 118 4.16 11.41 -9.18
C SER A 118 3.20 11.35 -7.98
N HIS A 119 2.11 10.60 -8.09
CA HIS A 119 1.13 10.38 -7.02
C HIS A 119 1.37 9.07 -6.25
N VAL A 120 2.49 8.38 -6.52
CA VAL A 120 2.83 7.11 -5.86
C VAL A 120 4.02 7.29 -4.94
N TYR A 121 3.81 7.06 -3.67
CA TYR A 121 4.82 7.04 -2.62
C TYR A 121 4.94 5.63 -2.07
N GLY A 122 6.11 5.04 -2.25
CA GLY A 122 6.42 3.66 -1.87
C GLY A 122 7.91 3.48 -1.70
N ASN A 123 8.31 2.28 -1.30
CA ASN A 123 9.71 1.89 -1.28
C ASN A 123 10.24 1.63 -2.70
N GLU A 124 11.54 1.38 -2.80
CA GLU A 124 12.23 1.01 -4.04
C GLU A 124 13.15 -0.17 -3.76
N PHE A 125 13.18 -1.13 -4.67
CA PHE A 125 14.14 -2.23 -4.60
C PHE A 125 15.57 -1.74 -4.91
N ILE A 126 16.53 -2.37 -4.27
CA ILE A 126 17.93 -2.33 -4.69
C ILE A 126 18.24 -3.67 -5.39
N PHE A 127 18.84 -3.58 -6.55
CA PHE A 127 19.29 -4.74 -7.32
C PHE A 127 20.82 -4.81 -7.26
N ASP A 128 21.35 -6.02 -7.16
CA ASP A 128 22.78 -6.26 -7.31
C ASP A 128 23.22 -6.25 -8.80
N ASP A 129 24.50 -6.48 -9.05
CA ASP A 129 25.09 -6.45 -10.39
C ASP A 129 24.49 -7.53 -11.31
N ASP A 130 24.04 -8.65 -10.74
CA ASP A 130 23.36 -9.74 -11.45
C ASP A 130 21.88 -9.43 -11.70
N GLY A 131 21.35 -8.33 -11.17
CA GLY A 131 19.96 -7.91 -11.29
C GLY A 131 19.01 -8.61 -10.32
N MET A 132 19.53 -9.24 -9.26
CA MET A 132 18.71 -9.83 -8.20
C MET A 132 18.31 -8.78 -7.18
N ILE A 133 17.10 -8.89 -6.60
CA ILE A 133 16.71 -8.07 -5.45
C ILE A 133 17.66 -8.37 -4.29
N SER A 134 18.40 -7.35 -3.84
CA SER A 134 19.38 -7.44 -2.75
C SER A 134 18.96 -6.67 -1.50
N GLY A 135 17.99 -5.77 -1.60
CA GLY A 135 17.50 -4.96 -0.48
C GLY A 135 16.55 -3.86 -0.91
N ILE A 136 16.45 -2.84 -0.08
CA ILE A 136 15.59 -1.66 -0.29
C ILE A 136 16.40 -0.38 -0.25
N ASN A 137 15.90 0.68 -0.88
CA ASN A 137 16.46 2.02 -0.77
C ASN A 137 16.12 2.61 0.61
N GLU A 138 17.00 2.40 1.59
CA GLU A 138 16.82 2.85 2.98
C GLU A 138 16.88 4.38 3.16
N LYS A 139 17.23 5.14 2.11
CA LYS A 139 17.24 6.61 2.13
C LYS A 139 15.84 7.21 1.96
N LEU A 140 14.88 6.42 1.50
CA LEU A 140 13.50 6.87 1.33
C LEU A 140 12.78 6.97 2.68
N GLU A 141 11.98 8.03 2.85
CA GLU A 141 11.11 8.19 4.03
C GLU A 141 10.18 7.00 4.21
N MET A 142 9.68 6.42 3.10
CA MET A 142 8.78 5.26 3.14
C MET A 142 9.41 4.00 3.72
N SER A 143 10.74 3.91 3.81
CA SER A 143 11.43 2.81 4.48
C SER A 143 11.38 2.90 6.01
N GLN A 144 10.99 4.04 6.57
CA GLN A 144 10.93 4.27 8.01
C GLN A 144 9.56 3.88 8.58
N SER A 145 9.51 3.57 9.88
CA SER A 145 8.28 3.11 10.56
C SER A 145 7.15 4.15 10.57
N ASP A 146 7.48 5.43 10.44
CA ASP A 146 6.53 6.56 10.37
C ASP A 146 6.49 7.21 8.97
N GLY A 147 7.05 6.55 7.96
CA GLY A 147 7.24 7.07 6.62
C GLY A 147 5.97 7.59 5.96
N LYS A 148 4.83 6.89 6.12
CA LYS A 148 3.53 7.35 5.60
C LYS A 148 3.14 8.72 6.16
N ASN A 149 3.32 8.94 7.46
CA ASN A 149 3.01 10.23 8.10
C ASN A 149 3.94 11.33 7.58
N ARG A 150 5.25 11.08 7.53
CA ARG A 150 6.24 12.07 7.06
C ARG A 150 5.96 12.50 5.63
N ILE A 151 5.64 11.56 4.75
CA ILE A 151 5.25 11.88 3.37
C ILE A 151 3.98 12.74 3.36
N LEU A 152 2.96 12.35 4.11
CA LEU A 152 1.68 13.05 4.13
C LEU A 152 1.80 14.48 4.70
N GLU A 153 2.71 14.72 5.63
CA GLU A 153 3.03 16.05 6.20
C GLU A 153 3.62 17.02 5.15
N THR A 154 4.13 16.50 4.03
CA THR A 154 4.64 17.35 2.92
C THR A 154 3.54 17.84 1.98
N PHE A 155 2.30 17.34 2.12
CA PHE A 155 1.19 17.65 1.21
C PHE A 155 0.49 18.96 1.60
N ASP A 156 -0.02 19.68 0.60
CA ASP A 156 -1.01 20.74 0.86
C ASP A 156 -2.37 20.11 1.19
N LEU A 157 -2.64 20.00 2.48
CA LEU A 157 -3.89 19.46 3.02
C LEU A 157 -4.92 20.55 3.38
N SER A 158 -4.78 21.77 2.87
CA SER A 158 -5.69 22.90 3.18
C SER A 158 -7.15 22.61 2.85
N LYS A 159 -7.43 21.69 1.92
CA LYS A 159 -8.78 21.25 1.53
C LYS A 159 -9.21 19.95 2.19
N GLY A 160 -8.35 19.42 3.02
CA GLY A 160 -8.53 18.14 3.70
C GLY A 160 -8.22 16.94 2.82
N ALA A 161 -7.97 15.82 3.47
CA ALA A 161 -7.80 14.53 2.83
C ALA A 161 -8.51 13.43 3.61
N TYR A 162 -8.84 12.35 2.91
CA TYR A 162 -9.33 11.10 3.47
C TYR A 162 -8.26 10.03 3.30
N VAL A 163 -8.05 9.23 4.33
CA VAL A 163 -7.14 8.07 4.28
C VAL A 163 -7.98 6.81 4.19
N VAL A 164 -7.65 5.95 3.23
CA VAL A 164 -8.30 4.66 2.98
C VAL A 164 -7.24 3.57 3.09
N GLY A 165 -7.41 2.63 4.00
CA GLY A 165 -6.47 1.54 4.22
C GLY A 165 -6.97 0.53 5.25
N ASP A 166 -6.24 -0.56 5.43
CA ASP A 166 -6.63 -1.67 6.33
C ASP A 166 -5.76 -1.78 7.58
N GLY A 167 -4.61 -1.08 7.60
CA GLY A 167 -3.54 -1.32 8.56
C GLY A 167 -3.34 -0.24 9.64
N ILE A 168 -2.47 -0.57 10.59
CA ILE A 168 -2.10 0.35 11.69
C ILE A 168 -1.33 1.58 11.18
N THR A 169 -0.57 1.43 10.11
CA THR A 169 0.18 2.54 9.50
C THR A 169 -0.77 3.56 8.88
N ASP A 170 -1.90 3.11 8.31
CA ASP A 170 -2.93 3.96 7.73
C ASP A 170 -3.70 4.70 8.82
N LEU A 171 -4.10 3.96 9.87
CA LEU A 171 -4.73 4.56 11.05
C LEU A 171 -3.86 5.67 11.69
N LYS A 172 -2.53 5.50 11.71
CA LYS A 172 -1.63 6.52 12.24
C LYS A 172 -1.67 7.82 11.43
N MET A 173 -1.90 7.77 10.12
CA MET A 173 -2.02 8.96 9.27
C MET A 173 -3.19 9.88 9.67
N LYS A 174 -4.21 9.34 10.36
CA LYS A 174 -5.31 10.13 10.93
C LYS A 174 -4.84 11.30 11.83
N LYS A 175 -3.64 11.19 12.42
CA LYS A 175 -3.08 12.20 13.30
C LYS A 175 -2.46 13.40 12.57
N VAL A 176 -2.25 13.28 11.26
CA VAL A 176 -1.67 14.36 10.45
C VAL A 176 -2.71 15.46 10.26
N SER A 177 -2.28 16.70 10.49
CA SER A 177 -3.16 17.88 10.36
C SER A 177 -3.73 17.99 8.95
N GLY A 178 -5.03 18.22 8.82
CA GLY A 178 -5.73 18.28 7.53
C GLY A 178 -6.34 16.95 7.09
N ILE A 179 -6.11 15.85 7.81
CA ILE A 179 -6.86 14.60 7.58
C ILE A 179 -8.25 14.75 8.17
N LYS A 180 -9.27 14.57 7.33
CA LYS A 180 -10.68 14.61 7.72
C LYS A 180 -11.12 13.35 8.42
N SER A 181 -10.75 12.19 7.85
CA SER A 181 -11.14 10.89 8.41
C SER A 181 -10.23 9.78 7.90
N PHE A 182 -10.11 8.74 8.71
CA PHE A 182 -9.58 7.43 8.33
C PHE A 182 -10.75 6.48 8.06
N ILE A 183 -10.79 5.93 6.85
CA ILE A 183 -11.77 4.94 6.39
C ILE A 183 -11.07 3.58 6.39
N CYS A 184 -11.44 2.72 7.33
CA CYS A 184 -10.93 1.35 7.36
C CYS A 184 -11.57 0.55 6.23
N TYR A 185 -10.74 0.11 5.29
CA TYR A 185 -11.17 -0.66 4.13
C TYR A 185 -11.14 -2.16 4.44
N VAL A 186 -12.29 -2.83 4.35
CA VAL A 186 -12.43 -4.22 4.81
C VAL A 186 -12.89 -5.19 3.71
N GLU A 187 -12.86 -4.81 2.45
CA GLU A 187 -13.23 -5.71 1.33
C GLU A 187 -12.32 -6.93 1.27
N ASN A 188 -11.01 -6.74 1.50
CA ASN A 188 -10.02 -7.80 1.37
C ASN A 188 -9.67 -8.45 2.70
N ILE A 189 -9.57 -7.67 3.76
CA ILE A 189 -9.25 -8.12 5.10
C ILE A 189 -9.92 -7.22 6.13
N ASN A 190 -10.48 -7.79 7.17
CA ASN A 190 -10.95 -7.05 8.33
C ASN A 190 -10.00 -7.29 9.52
N ARG A 191 -9.38 -6.22 10.01
CA ARG A 191 -8.55 -6.21 11.23
C ARG A 191 -9.35 -5.53 12.36
N PRO A 192 -9.99 -6.29 13.27
CA PRO A 192 -10.90 -5.73 14.27
C PRO A 192 -10.29 -4.60 15.13
N GLU A 193 -8.99 -4.69 15.45
CA GLU A 193 -8.29 -3.66 16.23
C GLU A 193 -8.08 -2.34 15.47
N ILE A 194 -8.17 -2.37 14.15
CA ILE A 194 -8.09 -1.18 13.29
C ILE A 194 -9.48 -0.64 13.03
N SER A 195 -10.42 -1.50 12.63
CA SER A 195 -11.79 -1.08 12.31
C SER A 195 -12.52 -0.45 13.50
N LYS A 196 -12.28 -0.91 14.73
CA LYS A 196 -12.81 -0.29 15.97
C LYS A 196 -12.33 1.16 16.21
N LYS A 197 -11.19 1.56 15.63
CA LYS A 197 -10.57 2.89 15.83
C LYS A 197 -10.75 3.80 14.62
N ALA A 198 -11.33 3.29 13.55
CA ALA A 198 -11.61 4.05 12.34
C ALA A 198 -12.76 5.03 12.55
N ASP A 199 -12.79 6.10 11.76
CA ASP A 199 -13.94 7.01 11.72
C ASP A 199 -15.08 6.39 10.92
N PHE A 200 -14.75 5.66 9.88
CA PHE A 200 -15.69 4.92 9.04
C PHE A 200 -15.11 3.55 8.67
N ILE A 201 -16.00 2.63 8.34
CA ILE A 201 -15.67 1.32 7.77
C ILE A 201 -16.30 1.26 6.38
N ALA A 202 -15.55 0.81 5.39
CA ALA A 202 -16.02 0.61 4.02
C ALA A 202 -15.69 -0.82 3.55
N SER A 203 -16.71 -1.57 3.17
CA SER A 203 -16.59 -2.93 2.66
C SER A 203 -16.35 -3.00 1.14
N ASN A 204 -16.35 -1.87 0.46
CA ASN A 204 -16.06 -1.72 -0.96
C ASN A 204 -15.81 -0.25 -1.31
N PHE A 205 -15.28 0.00 -2.51
CA PHE A 205 -14.95 1.37 -2.93
C PHE A 205 -16.18 2.26 -3.16
N ASN A 206 -17.38 1.70 -3.43
CA ASN A 206 -18.61 2.51 -3.53
C ASN A 206 -18.98 3.14 -2.18
N GLU A 207 -18.72 2.44 -1.07
CA GLU A 207 -18.93 3.00 0.27
C GLU A 207 -17.92 4.11 0.56
N VAL A 208 -16.65 3.96 0.14
CA VAL A 208 -15.65 5.03 0.21
C VAL A 208 -16.15 6.28 -0.52
N ILE A 209 -16.66 6.12 -1.75
CA ILE A 209 -17.21 7.23 -2.54
C ILE A 209 -18.37 7.91 -1.79
N LYS A 210 -19.30 7.15 -1.21
CA LYS A 210 -20.42 7.70 -0.44
C LYS A 210 -19.95 8.52 0.76
N ILE A 211 -19.01 7.99 1.55
CA ILE A 211 -18.45 8.68 2.73
C ILE A 211 -17.80 10.00 2.33
N ILE A 212 -17.01 10.01 1.25
CA ILE A 212 -16.30 11.22 0.78
C ILE A 212 -17.29 12.26 0.21
N SER A 213 -18.39 11.81 -0.40
CA SER A 213 -19.38 12.69 -1.03
C SER A 213 -20.36 13.31 -0.02
N HIS A 214 -20.52 12.70 1.15
CA HIS A 214 -21.43 13.15 2.21
C HIS A 214 -20.68 13.14 3.57
N PRO A 215 -19.69 14.06 3.72
CA PRO A 215 -18.81 14.10 4.90
C PRO A 215 -19.53 14.50 6.19
#